data_91eb0bd1b16e5fe7ea093a74d6421c17
#
_entry.id   91eb0bd1b16e5fe7ea093a74d6421c17
#
_cell.length_a   1.000
_cell.length_b   1.000
_cell.length_c   1.000
_cell.angle_alpha   90.00
_cell.angle_beta   90.00
_cell.angle_gamma   90.00
#
_symmetry.space_group_name_H-M   'P 1'
#
loop_
_entity.id
_entity.type
_entity.pdbx_description
1 polymer ?
#
loop_
_entity_poly.entity_id
_entity_poly.type
_entity_poly.pdbx_seq_one_letter_code
_entity_poly.pdbx_strand_id
1 'polypeptide(L)'
;MIEVKNICKTLPNGKQLLKDISFSVKQGEFVGILGASGAGKTLTLRCLNGLLKPDSGEVLVSNSNGEMQDISTLNKKNLRIARSKIGVIFQGYNLVKRLSVLENIMIGKLGQINPWRSIFYGFTDTEAAAAMEVLERFKMAHLANNPTGSLSGGEMQRVAIARAMFQEPQVLLADEPISNLDPGNAQMIMEIIAPLAATVPVIGVFHQPEMTAKYCTRVIALKEGRIIYDGNPNLNITQLNEIYGEELQKVVPKIAEPEPNALNITNAIEAI
;
A
#
# COMPACT_ATOMS: atom_id res chain seq x y z
N MET A 1 13.73 -2.90 6.53
CA MET A 1 13.70 -1.44 6.78
C MET A 1 13.77 -0.71 5.45
N ILE A 2 13.05 0.40 5.33
CA ILE A 2 13.21 1.37 4.23
C ILE A 2 13.41 2.76 4.83
N GLU A 3 14.32 3.54 4.26
CA GLU A 3 14.62 4.91 4.69
C GLU A 3 14.67 5.83 3.47
N VAL A 4 14.05 6.98 3.59
CA VAL A 4 13.96 8.02 2.56
C VAL A 4 14.63 9.27 3.10
N LYS A 5 15.57 9.84 2.33
CA LYS A 5 16.35 11.01 2.72
C LYS A 5 16.25 12.11 1.66
N ASN A 6 15.61 13.19 2.01
CA ASN A 6 15.57 14.45 1.26
C ASN A 6 15.20 14.29 -0.21
N ILE A 7 14.27 13.35 -0.55
CA ILE A 7 13.90 13.16 -1.94
C ILE A 7 13.12 14.36 -2.48
N CYS A 8 13.57 14.83 -3.65
CA CYS A 8 12.89 15.87 -4.42
C CYS A 8 12.53 15.35 -5.81
N LYS A 9 11.42 15.87 -6.36
CA LYS A 9 11.01 15.58 -7.73
C LYS A 9 10.38 16.79 -8.38
N THR A 10 10.88 17.16 -9.54
CA THR A 10 10.42 18.31 -10.35
C THR A 10 10.00 17.82 -11.73
N LEU A 11 8.93 18.36 -12.27
CA LEU A 11 8.51 18.13 -13.65
C LEU A 11 9.36 18.99 -14.63
N PRO A 12 9.40 18.63 -15.94
CA PRO A 12 10.12 19.42 -16.94
C PRO A 12 9.65 20.88 -17.03
N ASN A 13 8.42 21.18 -16.65
CA ASN A 13 7.88 22.55 -16.61
C ASN A 13 8.27 23.33 -15.34
N GLY A 14 9.19 22.83 -14.52
CA GLY A 14 9.65 23.48 -13.29
C GLY A 14 8.75 23.27 -12.06
N LYS A 15 7.58 22.63 -12.19
CA LYS A 15 6.70 22.37 -11.04
C LYS A 15 7.32 21.28 -10.14
N GLN A 16 7.65 21.66 -8.91
CA GLN A 16 8.18 20.73 -7.91
C GLN A 16 7.04 19.92 -7.29
N LEU A 17 7.09 18.59 -7.43
CA LEU A 17 6.06 17.65 -6.99
C LEU A 17 6.37 17.01 -5.64
N LEU A 18 7.67 16.75 -5.36
CA LEU A 18 8.15 16.31 -4.05
C LEU A 18 9.23 17.27 -3.59
N LYS A 19 9.18 17.67 -2.32
CA LYS A 19 9.99 18.73 -1.75
C LYS A 19 10.54 18.25 -0.41
N ASP A 20 11.76 17.70 -0.40
CA ASP A 20 12.47 17.32 0.81
C ASP A 20 11.70 16.29 1.66
N ILE A 21 11.28 15.20 1.04
CA ILE A 21 10.58 14.11 1.72
C ILE A 21 11.59 13.23 2.42
N SER A 22 11.47 13.10 3.74
CA SER A 22 12.36 12.27 4.59
C SER A 22 11.55 11.53 5.63
N PHE A 23 11.67 10.19 5.67
CA PHE A 23 11.08 9.33 6.70
C PHE A 23 11.70 7.93 6.65
N SER A 24 11.46 7.13 7.67
CA SER A 24 11.87 5.72 7.69
C SER A 24 10.74 4.84 8.17
N VAL A 25 10.71 3.58 7.71
CA VAL A 25 9.73 2.57 8.15
C VAL A 25 10.46 1.28 8.46
N LYS A 26 10.17 0.72 9.64
CA LYS A 26 10.77 -0.50 10.16
C LYS A 26 9.77 -1.65 10.14
N GLN A 27 10.25 -2.87 10.30
CA GLN A 27 9.39 -4.02 10.58
C GLN A 27 8.57 -3.75 11.84
N GLY A 28 7.32 -4.18 11.83
CA GLY A 28 6.33 -3.86 12.87
C GLY A 28 5.53 -2.58 12.61
N GLU A 29 5.96 -1.75 11.64
CA GLU A 29 5.24 -0.53 11.30
C GLU A 29 4.36 -0.73 10.04
N PHE A 30 3.11 -0.32 10.15
CA PHE A 30 2.21 -0.07 9.03
C PHE A 30 1.97 1.44 8.93
N VAL A 31 2.65 2.06 7.97
CA VAL A 31 2.57 3.51 7.75
C VAL A 31 1.54 3.83 6.68
N GLY A 32 0.52 4.61 7.04
CA GLY A 32 -0.44 5.19 6.11
C GLY A 32 0.03 6.54 5.58
N ILE A 33 0.05 6.72 4.26
CA ILE A 33 0.29 8.02 3.63
C ILE A 33 -1.05 8.66 3.27
N LEU A 34 -1.35 9.80 3.88
CA LEU A 34 -2.55 10.60 3.67
C LEU A 34 -2.24 11.92 2.95
N GLY A 35 -3.27 12.57 2.44
CA GLY A 35 -3.18 13.88 1.79
C GLY A 35 -4.22 14.06 0.70
N ALA A 36 -4.48 15.30 0.32
CA ALA A 36 -5.37 15.68 -0.76
C ALA A 36 -4.92 15.10 -2.12
N SER A 37 -5.80 15.16 -3.12
CA SER A 37 -5.44 14.78 -4.49
C SER A 37 -4.27 15.64 -5.00
N GLY A 38 -3.30 15.02 -5.64
CA GLY A 38 -2.10 15.73 -6.11
C GLY A 38 -1.06 16.08 -5.04
N ALA A 39 -1.22 15.67 -3.77
CA ALA A 39 -0.26 15.94 -2.70
C ALA A 39 1.11 15.26 -2.87
N GLY A 40 1.24 14.29 -3.79
CA GLY A 40 2.50 13.58 -4.05
C GLY A 40 2.54 12.14 -3.55
N LYS A 41 1.46 11.60 -2.98
CA LYS A 41 1.39 10.27 -2.37
C LYS A 41 1.87 9.13 -3.28
N THR A 42 1.21 8.95 -4.42
CA THR A 42 1.57 7.92 -5.43
C THR A 42 2.97 8.14 -6.00
N LEU A 43 3.41 9.41 -6.16
CA LEU A 43 4.77 9.71 -6.61
C LEU A 43 5.81 9.26 -5.58
N THR A 44 5.55 9.49 -4.30
CA THR A 44 6.39 8.99 -3.21
C THR A 44 6.50 7.47 -3.30
N LEU A 45 5.38 6.72 -3.39
CA LEU A 45 5.43 5.26 -3.56
C LEU A 45 6.21 4.83 -4.81
N ARG A 46 6.08 5.56 -5.93
CA ARG A 46 6.84 5.27 -7.16
C ARG A 46 8.33 5.53 -7.02
N CYS A 47 8.74 6.44 -6.15
CA CYS A 47 10.15 6.58 -5.77
C CYS A 47 10.61 5.40 -4.92
N LEU A 48 9.79 4.96 -3.93
CA LEU A 48 10.11 3.86 -3.04
C LEU A 48 10.29 2.51 -3.76
N ASN A 49 9.59 2.28 -4.88
CA ASN A 49 9.76 1.05 -5.68
C ASN A 49 10.71 1.24 -6.86
N GLY A 50 11.37 2.40 -6.97
CA GLY A 50 12.29 2.74 -8.04
C GLY A 50 11.65 2.91 -9.42
N LEU A 51 10.30 2.93 -9.54
CA LEU A 51 9.61 3.21 -10.81
C LEU A 51 9.81 4.66 -11.24
N LEU A 52 10.00 5.55 -10.29
CA LEU A 52 10.34 6.94 -10.51
C LEU A 52 11.67 7.24 -9.82
N LYS A 53 12.65 7.74 -10.59
CA LYS A 53 13.90 8.23 -10.02
C LYS A 53 13.68 9.64 -9.45
N PRO A 54 13.97 9.91 -8.17
CA PRO A 54 14.00 11.26 -7.64
C PRO A 54 15.12 12.07 -8.32
N ASP A 55 15.01 13.39 -8.32
CA ASP A 55 16.04 14.28 -8.89
C ASP A 55 17.18 14.49 -7.89
N SER A 56 16.89 14.41 -6.59
CA SER A 56 17.87 14.42 -5.49
C SER A 56 17.36 13.61 -4.32
N GLY A 57 18.25 13.32 -3.36
CA GLY A 57 17.99 12.50 -2.20
C GLY A 57 18.20 11.02 -2.46
N GLU A 58 17.91 10.20 -1.45
CA GLU A 58 18.20 8.76 -1.44
C GLU A 58 16.96 7.96 -1.02
N VAL A 59 16.82 6.77 -1.61
CA VAL A 59 15.85 5.75 -1.19
C VAL A 59 16.61 4.49 -0.82
N LEU A 60 16.79 4.28 0.47
CA LEU A 60 17.57 3.18 1.03
C LEU A 60 16.65 2.03 1.41
N VAL A 61 16.90 0.86 0.84
CA VAL A 61 16.17 -0.38 1.15
C VAL A 61 17.17 -1.41 1.67
N SER A 62 16.81 -2.12 2.73
CA SER A 62 17.63 -3.21 3.24
C SER A 62 17.73 -4.32 2.19
N ASN A 63 18.95 -4.79 1.90
CA ASN A 63 19.17 -5.94 1.05
C ASN A 63 19.08 -7.27 1.87
N SER A 64 19.26 -8.41 1.21
CA SER A 64 19.18 -9.73 1.85
C SER A 64 20.22 -9.94 2.96
N ASN A 65 21.29 -9.16 2.97
CA ASN A 65 22.35 -9.20 3.98
C ASN A 65 22.12 -8.22 5.13
N GLY A 66 21.00 -7.48 5.12
CA GLY A 66 20.69 -6.45 6.11
C GLY A 66 21.35 -5.08 5.84
N GLU A 67 22.12 -4.93 4.77
CA GLU A 67 22.77 -3.67 4.40
C GLU A 67 21.78 -2.75 3.69
N MET A 68 21.87 -1.45 3.96
CA MET A 68 21.05 -0.43 3.29
C MET A 68 21.64 -0.09 1.92
N GLN A 69 20.84 -0.23 0.88
CA GLN A 69 21.23 0.06 -0.49
C GLN A 69 20.34 1.16 -1.09
N ASP A 70 20.97 2.21 -1.64
CA ASP A 70 20.23 3.25 -2.34
C ASP A 70 19.78 2.78 -3.72
N ILE A 71 18.47 2.56 -3.86
CA ILE A 71 17.88 2.07 -5.11
C ILE A 71 17.79 3.16 -6.19
N SER A 72 17.93 4.44 -5.84
CA SER A 72 17.85 5.58 -6.77
C SER A 72 19.07 5.68 -7.70
N THR A 73 20.19 5.10 -7.27
CA THR A 73 21.47 5.14 -8.00
C THR A 73 21.79 3.85 -8.76
N LEU A 74 20.98 2.79 -8.59
CA LEU A 74 21.23 1.49 -9.18
C LEU A 74 21.13 1.50 -10.71
N ASN A 75 22.00 0.73 -11.36
CA ASN A 75 21.85 0.39 -12.77
C ASN A 75 20.61 -0.52 -12.99
N LYS A 76 20.16 -0.66 -14.24
CA LYS A 76 18.94 -1.42 -14.60
C LYS A 76 18.94 -2.85 -14.08
N LYS A 77 20.09 -3.55 -14.09
CA LYS A 77 20.21 -4.95 -13.62
C LYS A 77 20.01 -5.03 -12.11
N ASN A 78 20.71 -4.21 -11.35
CA ASN A 78 20.64 -4.20 -9.89
C ASN A 78 19.29 -3.66 -9.39
N LEU A 79 18.71 -2.66 -10.07
CA LEU A 79 17.39 -2.15 -9.79
C LEU A 79 16.30 -3.21 -9.98
N ARG A 80 16.41 -4.08 -11.01
CA ARG A 80 15.50 -5.23 -11.18
C ARG A 80 15.58 -6.18 -9.97
N ILE A 81 16.78 -6.46 -9.47
CA ILE A 81 16.97 -7.30 -8.29
C ILE A 81 16.38 -6.62 -7.04
N ALA A 82 16.65 -5.34 -6.82
CA ALA A 82 16.09 -4.60 -5.70
C ALA A 82 14.54 -4.59 -5.74
N ARG A 83 13.95 -4.34 -6.92
CA ARG A 83 12.48 -4.37 -7.10
C ARG A 83 11.87 -5.74 -6.83
N SER A 84 12.56 -6.83 -7.11
CA SER A 84 12.06 -8.18 -6.80
C SER A 84 11.96 -8.45 -5.30
N LYS A 85 12.52 -7.58 -4.46
CA LYS A 85 12.42 -7.60 -3.00
C LYS A 85 11.45 -6.55 -2.44
N ILE A 86 10.77 -5.80 -3.31
CA ILE A 86 9.74 -4.83 -2.93
C ILE A 86 8.41 -5.35 -3.45
N GLY A 87 7.54 -5.81 -2.55
CA GLY A 87 6.18 -6.21 -2.90
C GLY A 87 5.33 -4.98 -3.18
N VAL A 88 4.54 -5.00 -4.25
CA VAL A 88 3.68 -3.87 -4.60
C VAL A 88 2.26 -4.36 -4.85
N ILE A 89 1.32 -3.79 -4.11
CA ILE A 89 -0.12 -3.91 -4.35
C ILE A 89 -0.52 -2.64 -5.10
N PHE A 90 -0.92 -2.78 -6.36
CA PHE A 90 -1.27 -1.66 -7.24
C PHE A 90 -2.75 -1.32 -7.15
N GLN A 91 -3.08 -0.06 -7.31
CA GLN A 91 -4.43 0.37 -7.64
C GLN A 91 -4.90 -0.35 -8.91
N GLY A 92 -6.07 -1.02 -8.88
CA GLY A 92 -6.58 -1.77 -10.03
C GLY A 92 -5.99 -3.16 -10.22
N TYR A 93 -5.39 -3.76 -9.18
CA TYR A 93 -4.95 -5.15 -9.06
C TYR A 93 -3.75 -5.55 -9.94
N ASN A 94 -3.64 -5.07 -11.17
CA ASN A 94 -2.63 -5.43 -12.19
C ASN A 94 -2.49 -6.95 -12.40
N LEU A 95 -3.60 -7.68 -12.36
CA LEU A 95 -3.66 -9.11 -12.66
C LEU A 95 -3.79 -9.34 -14.17
N VAL A 96 -3.20 -10.43 -14.64
CA VAL A 96 -3.34 -10.87 -16.02
C VAL A 96 -4.65 -11.67 -16.12
N LYS A 97 -5.72 -11.03 -16.58
CA LYS A 97 -7.12 -11.54 -16.51
C LYS A 97 -7.33 -12.92 -17.14
N ARG A 98 -6.55 -13.26 -18.18
CA ARG A 98 -6.64 -14.56 -18.90
C ARG A 98 -5.89 -15.69 -18.20
N LEU A 99 -4.98 -15.38 -17.28
CA LEU A 99 -4.25 -16.36 -16.50
C LEU A 99 -5.06 -16.78 -15.27
N SER A 100 -4.83 -18.01 -14.81
CA SER A 100 -5.40 -18.52 -13.58
C SER A 100 -4.89 -17.75 -12.36
N VAL A 101 -5.55 -17.93 -11.23
CA VAL A 101 -5.10 -17.38 -9.93
C VAL A 101 -3.71 -17.87 -9.60
N LEU A 102 -3.45 -19.19 -9.72
CA LEU A 102 -2.14 -19.78 -9.45
C LEU A 102 -1.04 -19.18 -10.33
N GLU A 103 -1.27 -19.07 -11.64
CA GLU A 103 -0.33 -18.45 -12.56
C GLU A 103 -0.07 -16.99 -12.22
N ASN A 104 -1.10 -16.22 -11.82
CA ASN A 104 -0.91 -14.85 -11.35
C ASN A 104 -0.06 -14.74 -10.08
N ILE A 105 -0.12 -15.71 -9.16
CA ILE A 105 0.79 -15.76 -8.01
C ILE A 105 2.22 -16.03 -8.49
N MET A 106 2.40 -17.05 -9.32
CA MET A 106 3.73 -17.48 -9.79
C MET A 106 4.47 -16.38 -10.55
N ILE A 107 3.80 -15.58 -11.38
CA ILE A 107 4.44 -14.45 -12.08
C ILE A 107 5.01 -13.40 -11.12
N GLY A 108 4.59 -13.37 -9.86
CA GLY A 108 5.21 -12.53 -8.82
C GLY A 108 6.71 -12.75 -8.68
N LYS A 109 7.21 -13.98 -8.85
CA LYS A 109 8.65 -14.32 -8.78
C LYS A 109 9.42 -14.16 -10.09
N LEU A 110 8.81 -13.72 -11.20
CA LEU A 110 9.50 -13.55 -12.49
C LEU A 110 10.75 -12.66 -12.41
N GLY A 111 10.73 -11.67 -11.51
CA GLY A 111 11.89 -10.80 -11.26
C GLY A 111 13.12 -11.54 -10.69
N GLN A 112 12.92 -12.69 -10.05
CA GLN A 112 13.93 -13.51 -9.37
C GLN A 112 14.42 -14.68 -10.23
N ILE A 113 13.69 -15.03 -11.29
CA ILE A 113 13.99 -16.16 -12.16
C ILE A 113 14.93 -15.72 -13.30
N ASN A 114 15.80 -16.65 -13.73
CA ASN A 114 16.62 -16.42 -14.92
C ASN A 114 15.70 -16.17 -16.15
N PRO A 115 15.92 -15.09 -16.93
CA PRO A 115 15.10 -14.77 -18.10
C PRO A 115 14.96 -15.92 -19.12
N TRP A 116 16.03 -16.65 -19.39
CA TRP A 116 16.02 -17.79 -20.31
C TRP A 116 15.13 -18.92 -19.80
N ARG A 117 15.17 -19.21 -18.50
CA ARG A 117 14.29 -20.21 -17.90
C ARG A 117 12.82 -19.79 -18.01
N SER A 118 12.52 -18.52 -17.75
CA SER A 118 11.17 -17.98 -17.84
C SER A 118 10.56 -18.13 -19.24
N ILE A 119 11.37 -18.04 -20.30
CA ILE A 119 10.92 -18.15 -21.69
C ILE A 119 10.72 -19.60 -22.11
N PHE A 120 11.62 -20.52 -21.72
CA PHE A 120 11.66 -21.86 -22.28
C PHE A 120 11.07 -22.94 -21.37
N TYR A 121 11.11 -22.78 -20.06
CA TYR A 121 10.77 -23.85 -19.09
C TYR A 121 9.62 -23.50 -18.17
N GLY A 122 9.15 -22.24 -18.14
CA GLY A 122 8.08 -21.82 -17.25
C GLY A 122 8.38 -21.97 -15.76
N PHE A 123 7.36 -22.30 -14.99
CA PHE A 123 7.45 -22.55 -13.55
C PHE A 123 7.64 -24.04 -13.26
N THR A 124 8.35 -24.38 -12.19
CA THR A 124 8.52 -25.75 -11.71
C THR A 124 7.36 -26.18 -10.82
N ASP A 125 7.18 -27.50 -10.65
CA ASP A 125 6.18 -28.05 -9.73
C ASP A 125 6.40 -27.58 -8.27
N THR A 126 7.65 -27.40 -7.88
CA THR A 126 8.02 -26.84 -6.55
C THR A 126 7.57 -25.39 -6.39
N GLU A 127 7.67 -24.57 -7.44
CA GLU A 127 7.18 -23.20 -7.42
C GLU A 127 5.65 -23.15 -7.42
N ALA A 128 5.00 -24.05 -8.16
CA ALA A 128 3.56 -24.20 -8.15
C ALA A 128 3.04 -24.64 -6.76
N ALA A 129 3.71 -25.61 -6.12
CA ALA A 129 3.37 -26.03 -4.76
C ALA A 129 3.54 -24.87 -3.75
N ALA A 130 4.65 -24.13 -3.80
CA ALA A 130 4.85 -22.97 -2.93
C ALA A 130 3.80 -21.86 -3.18
N ALA A 131 3.40 -21.65 -4.43
CA ALA A 131 2.33 -20.70 -4.75
C ALA A 131 0.96 -21.17 -4.21
N MET A 132 0.70 -22.49 -4.23
CA MET A 132 -0.50 -23.07 -3.65
C MET A 132 -0.55 -22.88 -2.13
N GLU A 133 0.57 -23.08 -1.42
CA GLU A 133 0.66 -22.79 0.03
C GLU A 133 0.31 -21.32 0.36
N VAL A 134 0.76 -20.39 -0.48
CA VAL A 134 0.38 -18.98 -0.31
C VAL A 134 -1.13 -18.82 -0.52
N LEU A 135 -1.72 -19.43 -1.55
CA LEU A 135 -3.16 -19.37 -1.78
C LEU A 135 -3.97 -19.95 -0.62
N GLU A 136 -3.49 -21.01 0.03
CA GLU A 136 -4.11 -21.59 1.23
C GLU A 136 -4.13 -20.59 2.39
N ARG A 137 -2.99 -19.91 2.67
CA ARG A 137 -2.89 -18.86 3.71
C ARG A 137 -3.89 -17.72 3.47
N PHE A 138 -4.13 -17.37 2.22
CA PHE A 138 -5.09 -16.33 1.82
C PHE A 138 -6.51 -16.88 1.62
N LYS A 139 -6.77 -18.17 1.91
CA LYS A 139 -8.07 -18.85 1.74
C LYS A 139 -8.59 -18.78 0.30
N MET A 140 -7.69 -18.89 -0.68
CA MET A 140 -7.97 -18.76 -2.11
C MET A 140 -7.65 -20.03 -2.91
N ALA A 141 -7.22 -21.12 -2.26
CA ALA A 141 -6.80 -22.37 -2.92
C ALA A 141 -7.89 -22.97 -3.82
N HIS A 142 -9.16 -22.87 -3.44
CA HIS A 142 -10.31 -23.34 -4.21
C HIS A 142 -10.51 -22.60 -5.56
N LEU A 143 -9.88 -21.42 -5.73
CA LEU A 143 -9.93 -20.61 -6.95
C LEU A 143 -8.65 -20.75 -7.81
N ALA A 144 -7.70 -21.59 -7.40
CA ALA A 144 -6.37 -21.67 -8.02
C ALA A 144 -6.39 -21.77 -9.55
N ASN A 145 -7.32 -22.57 -10.10
CA ASN A 145 -7.44 -22.80 -11.54
C ASN A 145 -8.38 -21.83 -12.26
N ASN A 146 -9.07 -20.94 -11.53
CA ASN A 146 -10.01 -20.00 -12.13
C ASN A 146 -9.25 -18.87 -12.82
N PRO A 147 -9.66 -18.38 -13.99
CA PRO A 147 -9.10 -17.19 -14.60
C PRO A 147 -9.39 -15.97 -13.71
N THR A 148 -8.39 -15.14 -13.47
CA THR A 148 -8.59 -13.97 -12.57
C THR A 148 -9.59 -12.96 -13.10
N GLY A 149 -9.90 -12.98 -14.38
CA GLY A 149 -10.95 -12.15 -14.98
C GLY A 149 -12.37 -12.49 -14.54
N SER A 150 -12.63 -13.67 -13.94
CA SER A 150 -13.93 -14.09 -13.43
C SER A 150 -14.15 -13.78 -11.95
N LEU A 151 -13.14 -13.25 -11.26
CA LEU A 151 -13.17 -12.99 -9.84
C LEU A 151 -13.89 -11.68 -9.50
N SER A 152 -14.48 -11.62 -8.31
CA SER A 152 -14.95 -10.37 -7.71
C SER A 152 -13.79 -9.42 -7.37
N GLY A 153 -14.08 -8.12 -7.16
CA GLY A 153 -13.06 -7.12 -6.82
C GLY A 153 -12.26 -7.48 -5.55
N GLY A 154 -12.93 -7.96 -4.51
CA GLY A 154 -12.27 -8.39 -3.27
C GLY A 154 -11.38 -9.63 -3.47
N GLU A 155 -11.80 -10.59 -4.30
CA GLU A 155 -10.97 -11.75 -4.65
C GLU A 155 -9.75 -11.34 -5.47
N MET A 156 -9.93 -10.48 -6.49
CA MET A 156 -8.81 -9.93 -7.26
C MET A 156 -7.79 -9.22 -6.35
N GLN A 157 -8.28 -8.46 -5.38
CA GLN A 157 -7.38 -7.78 -4.42
C GLN A 157 -6.61 -8.77 -3.55
N ARG A 158 -7.27 -9.82 -3.05
CA ARG A 158 -6.59 -10.89 -2.29
C ARG A 158 -5.53 -11.59 -3.13
N VAL A 159 -5.81 -11.90 -4.39
CA VAL A 159 -4.82 -12.47 -5.33
C VAL A 159 -3.65 -11.51 -5.53
N ALA A 160 -3.89 -10.20 -5.68
CA ALA A 160 -2.83 -9.20 -5.83
C ALA A 160 -1.92 -9.13 -4.59
N ILE A 161 -2.50 -9.20 -3.37
CA ILE A 161 -1.74 -9.25 -2.12
C ILE A 161 -0.93 -10.55 -2.03
N ALA A 162 -1.57 -11.70 -2.29
CA ALA A 162 -0.92 -13.01 -2.26
C ALA A 162 0.26 -13.06 -3.26
N ARG A 163 0.10 -12.50 -4.47
CA ARG A 163 1.17 -12.36 -5.46
C ARG A 163 2.34 -11.52 -4.94
N ALA A 164 2.04 -10.39 -4.28
CA ALA A 164 3.08 -9.54 -3.70
C ALA A 164 3.83 -10.25 -2.56
N MET A 165 3.13 -11.01 -1.73
CA MET A 165 3.73 -11.78 -0.63
C MET A 165 4.50 -13.01 -1.11
N PHE A 166 4.09 -13.63 -2.24
CA PHE A 166 4.84 -14.74 -2.85
C PHE A 166 6.25 -14.34 -3.30
N GLN A 167 6.51 -13.05 -3.54
CA GLN A 167 7.87 -12.54 -3.80
C GLN A 167 8.80 -12.62 -2.58
N GLU A 168 8.28 -12.91 -1.38
CA GLU A 168 9.05 -12.82 -0.12
C GLU A 168 9.68 -11.42 0.02
N PRO A 169 8.85 -10.37 0.02
CA PRO A 169 9.34 -9.01 -0.03
C PRO A 169 10.00 -8.59 1.29
N GLN A 170 10.92 -7.63 1.22
CA GLN A 170 11.51 -6.96 2.38
C GLN A 170 10.76 -5.69 2.78
N VAL A 171 9.92 -5.20 1.88
CA VAL A 171 9.01 -4.05 2.08
C VAL A 171 7.75 -4.31 1.26
N LEU A 172 6.57 -4.02 1.81
CA LEU A 172 5.30 -4.06 1.11
C LEU A 172 4.77 -2.65 0.90
N LEU A 173 4.54 -2.28 -0.35
CA LEU A 173 3.95 -1.01 -0.75
C LEU A 173 2.53 -1.25 -1.26
N ALA A 174 1.57 -0.43 -0.84
CA ALA A 174 0.17 -0.54 -1.26
C ALA A 174 -0.33 0.83 -1.78
N ASP A 175 -0.60 0.90 -3.08
CA ASP A 175 -1.14 2.11 -3.71
C ASP A 175 -2.66 2.00 -3.78
N GLU A 176 -3.35 2.66 -2.87
CA GLU A 176 -4.82 2.69 -2.72
C GLU A 176 -5.47 1.28 -2.72
N PRO A 177 -5.04 0.37 -1.82
CA PRO A 177 -5.44 -1.04 -1.87
C PRO A 177 -6.93 -1.31 -1.65
N ILE A 178 -7.70 -0.32 -1.23
CA ILE A 178 -9.12 -0.43 -0.88
C ILE A 178 -10.03 0.55 -1.65
N SER A 179 -9.48 1.36 -2.58
CA SER A 179 -10.21 2.50 -3.20
C SER A 179 -11.43 2.10 -4.03
N ASN A 180 -11.46 0.89 -4.60
CA ASN A 180 -12.52 0.40 -5.48
C ASN A 180 -13.36 -0.72 -4.86
N LEU A 181 -13.35 -0.83 -3.53
CA LEU A 181 -14.05 -1.86 -2.79
C LEU A 181 -15.20 -1.25 -1.97
N ASP A 182 -16.26 -2.01 -1.80
CA ASP A 182 -17.28 -1.70 -0.81
C ASP A 182 -16.71 -1.77 0.62
N PRO A 183 -17.35 -1.14 1.61
CA PRO A 183 -16.82 -1.03 2.98
C PRO A 183 -16.48 -2.39 3.62
N GLY A 184 -17.28 -3.44 3.37
CA GLY A 184 -17.05 -4.77 3.93
C GLY A 184 -15.79 -5.43 3.35
N ASN A 185 -15.64 -5.38 2.03
CA ASN A 185 -14.43 -5.87 1.35
C ASN A 185 -13.20 -5.02 1.71
N ALA A 186 -13.34 -3.69 1.81
CA ALA A 186 -12.25 -2.82 2.22
C ALA A 186 -11.73 -3.19 3.63
N GLN A 187 -12.64 -3.41 4.58
CA GLN A 187 -12.28 -3.87 5.92
C GLN A 187 -11.55 -5.22 5.89
N MET A 188 -12.09 -6.20 5.15
CA MET A 188 -11.47 -7.53 5.00
C MET A 188 -10.04 -7.43 4.44
N ILE A 189 -9.81 -6.57 3.44
CA ILE A 189 -8.48 -6.36 2.87
C ILE A 189 -7.52 -5.75 3.88
N MET A 190 -7.96 -4.77 4.68
CA MET A 190 -7.12 -4.20 5.73
C MET A 190 -6.79 -5.21 6.83
N GLU A 191 -7.73 -6.08 7.19
CA GLU A 191 -7.51 -7.20 8.14
C GLU A 191 -6.50 -8.23 7.61
N ILE A 192 -6.32 -8.33 6.28
CA ILE A 192 -5.29 -9.15 5.66
C ILE A 192 -3.94 -8.42 5.64
N ILE A 193 -3.91 -7.13 5.30
CA ILE A 193 -2.67 -6.36 5.15
C ILE A 193 -2.04 -6.02 6.50
N ALA A 194 -2.82 -5.59 7.49
CA ALA A 194 -2.30 -5.09 8.75
C ALA A 194 -1.40 -6.09 9.50
N PRO A 195 -1.75 -7.38 9.62
CA PRO A 195 -0.86 -8.36 10.27
C PRO A 195 0.48 -8.58 9.54
N LEU A 196 0.56 -8.28 8.22
CA LEU A 196 1.79 -8.44 7.45
C LEU A 196 2.90 -7.51 7.96
N ALA A 197 2.54 -6.38 8.61
CA ALA A 197 3.51 -5.47 9.20
C ALA A 197 4.42 -6.14 10.24
N ALA A 198 3.95 -7.21 10.91
CA ALA A 198 4.78 -7.98 11.82
C ALA A 198 5.99 -8.65 11.13
N THR A 199 5.87 -8.95 9.85
CA THR A 199 6.91 -9.64 9.07
C THR A 199 7.72 -8.70 8.18
N VAL A 200 7.09 -7.68 7.61
CA VAL A 200 7.73 -6.70 6.71
C VAL A 200 7.20 -5.29 6.99
N PRO A 201 8.01 -4.24 6.78
CA PRO A 201 7.50 -2.86 6.78
C PRO A 201 6.39 -2.71 5.73
N VAL A 202 5.28 -2.09 6.11
CA VAL A 202 4.15 -1.84 5.20
C VAL A 202 3.95 -0.34 5.04
N ILE A 203 3.85 0.13 3.79
CA ILE A 203 3.55 1.54 3.47
C ILE A 203 2.36 1.54 2.51
N GLY A 204 1.27 2.17 2.92
CA GLY A 204 0.05 2.26 2.11
C GLY A 204 -0.38 3.71 1.86
N VAL A 205 -0.83 4.00 0.63
CA VAL A 205 -1.53 5.26 0.32
C VAL A 205 -3.02 5.05 0.52
N PHE A 206 -3.65 5.98 1.23
CA PHE A 206 -5.08 5.93 1.54
C PHE A 206 -5.75 7.29 1.31
N HIS A 207 -7.07 7.22 1.08
CA HIS A 207 -7.95 8.40 1.04
C HIS A 207 -8.89 8.45 2.26
N GLN A 208 -8.96 7.39 3.05
CA GLN A 208 -9.89 7.21 4.16
C GLN A 208 -9.14 7.25 5.49
N PRO A 209 -9.17 8.39 6.22
CA PRO A 209 -8.49 8.53 7.52
C PRO A 209 -8.96 7.51 8.56
N GLU A 210 -10.24 7.12 8.53
CA GLU A 210 -10.82 6.14 9.47
C GLU A 210 -10.14 4.78 9.33
N MET A 211 -9.85 4.37 8.08
CA MET A 211 -9.15 3.10 7.82
C MET A 211 -7.71 3.15 8.30
N THR A 212 -7.03 4.31 8.15
CA THR A 212 -5.68 4.48 8.67
C THR A 212 -5.65 4.53 10.19
N ALA A 213 -6.61 5.21 10.82
CA ALA A 213 -6.75 5.26 12.28
C ALA A 213 -6.96 3.85 12.90
N LYS A 214 -7.73 3.00 12.21
CA LYS A 214 -8.04 1.65 12.69
C LYS A 214 -6.92 0.64 12.50
N TYR A 215 -6.15 0.73 11.40
CA TYR A 215 -5.24 -0.34 10.98
C TYR A 215 -3.77 0.04 10.91
N CYS A 216 -3.45 1.32 10.73
CA CYS A 216 -2.06 1.76 10.67
C CYS A 216 -1.48 2.00 12.07
N THR A 217 -0.18 1.80 12.21
CA THR A 217 0.56 2.13 13.45
C THR A 217 1.02 3.58 13.47
N ARG A 218 1.14 4.19 12.28
CA ARG A 218 1.65 5.55 12.08
C ARG A 218 1.09 6.14 10.79
N VAL A 219 0.91 7.43 10.74
CA VAL A 219 0.47 8.17 9.54
C VAL A 219 1.47 9.26 9.20
N ILE A 220 1.75 9.37 7.90
CA ILE A 220 2.48 10.49 7.29
C ILE A 220 1.49 11.25 6.41
N ALA A 221 1.31 12.54 6.65
CA ALA A 221 0.45 13.37 5.80
C ALA A 221 1.28 14.26 4.88
N LEU A 222 0.92 14.21 3.58
CA LEU A 222 1.53 15.01 2.54
C LEU A 222 0.61 16.15 2.10
N LYS A 223 1.18 17.34 1.98
CA LYS A 223 0.52 18.52 1.38
C LYS A 223 1.51 19.23 0.46
N GLU A 224 1.10 19.48 -0.78
CA GLU A 224 1.91 20.18 -1.79
C GLU A 224 3.35 19.65 -1.94
N GLY A 225 3.50 18.34 -1.84
CA GLY A 225 4.79 17.65 -1.96
C GLY A 225 5.69 17.73 -0.73
N ARG A 226 5.19 18.13 0.44
CA ARG A 226 5.92 18.15 1.72
C ARG A 226 5.23 17.27 2.75
N ILE A 227 5.99 16.73 3.68
CA ILE A 227 5.45 16.12 4.90
C ILE A 227 5.05 17.26 5.83
N ILE A 228 3.76 17.28 6.22
CA ILE A 228 3.22 18.25 7.19
C ILE A 228 2.89 17.59 8.54
N TYR A 229 2.78 16.28 8.54
CA TYR A 229 2.53 15.50 9.75
C TYR A 229 3.19 14.14 9.65
N ASP A 230 3.74 13.66 10.74
CA ASP A 230 4.31 12.32 10.90
C ASP A 230 4.10 11.87 12.36
N GLY A 231 3.20 10.91 12.58
CA GLY A 231 2.87 10.51 13.95
C GLY A 231 1.68 9.56 14.08
N ASN A 232 0.93 9.73 15.17
CA ASN A 232 -0.20 8.87 15.55
C ASN A 232 -1.29 8.86 14.47
N PRO A 233 -1.84 7.69 14.10
CA PRO A 233 -2.88 7.60 13.06
C PRO A 233 -4.24 8.19 13.46
N ASN A 234 -4.50 8.42 14.75
CA ASN A 234 -5.72 9.05 15.24
C ASN A 234 -5.63 10.58 15.12
N LEU A 235 -5.96 11.08 13.92
CA LEU A 235 -5.93 12.50 13.61
C LEU A 235 -7.17 13.21 14.15
N ASN A 236 -6.98 14.38 14.76
CA ASN A 236 -8.08 15.25 15.17
C ASN A 236 -8.60 16.09 13.99
N ILE A 237 -9.75 16.76 14.18
CA ILE A 237 -10.39 17.54 13.11
C ILE A 237 -9.52 18.70 12.60
N THR A 238 -8.69 19.30 13.47
CA THR A 238 -7.77 20.37 13.07
C THR A 238 -6.69 19.85 12.13
N GLN A 239 -6.10 18.70 12.44
CA GLN A 239 -5.10 18.04 11.60
C GLN A 239 -5.71 17.59 10.26
N LEU A 240 -6.93 17.04 10.28
CA LEU A 240 -7.64 16.67 9.05
C LEU A 240 -7.93 17.89 8.18
N ASN A 241 -8.34 19.03 8.77
CA ASN A 241 -8.52 20.29 8.04
C ASN A 241 -7.20 20.81 7.44
N GLU A 242 -6.10 20.70 8.16
CA GLU A 242 -4.78 21.10 7.66
C GLU A 242 -4.35 20.24 6.47
N ILE A 243 -4.59 18.92 6.53
CA ILE A 243 -4.20 17.95 5.48
C ILE A 243 -5.06 18.13 4.23
N TYR A 244 -6.37 18.17 4.38
CA TYR A 244 -7.33 18.09 3.28
C TYR A 244 -7.93 19.42 2.86
N GLY A 245 -7.98 20.42 3.75
CA GLY A 245 -8.59 21.71 3.47
C GLY A 245 -10.02 21.55 2.94
N GLU A 246 -10.31 22.16 1.79
CA GLU A 246 -11.64 22.09 1.14
C GLU A 246 -12.05 20.66 0.72
N GLU A 247 -11.10 19.75 0.55
CA GLU A 247 -11.42 18.35 0.20
C GLU A 247 -11.88 17.52 1.42
N LEU A 248 -11.83 18.05 2.64
CA LEU A 248 -12.19 17.30 3.85
C LEU A 248 -13.61 16.72 3.78
N GLN A 249 -14.57 17.46 3.25
CA GLN A 249 -15.96 17.01 3.13
C GLN A 249 -16.13 15.79 2.21
N LYS A 250 -15.18 15.54 1.30
CA LYS A 250 -15.16 14.36 0.42
C LYS A 250 -14.58 13.13 1.10
N VAL A 251 -13.74 13.35 2.10
CA VAL A 251 -12.91 12.31 2.72
C VAL A 251 -13.50 11.82 4.04
N VAL A 252 -14.10 12.73 4.80
CA VAL A 252 -14.83 12.39 6.04
C VAL A 252 -16.31 12.41 5.70
N PRO A 253 -17.01 11.24 5.70
CA PRO A 253 -18.46 11.23 5.60
C PRO A 253 -19.00 12.14 6.71
N LYS A 254 -20.01 12.95 6.39
CA LYS A 254 -20.68 13.81 7.39
C LYS A 254 -20.90 12.98 8.65
N ILE A 255 -20.19 13.30 9.73
CA ILE A 255 -20.55 12.86 11.06
C ILE A 255 -21.99 13.34 11.19
N ALA A 256 -22.95 12.42 11.29
CA ALA A 256 -24.34 12.76 11.49
C ALA A 256 -24.35 13.78 12.62
N GLU A 257 -24.83 14.98 12.35
CA GLU A 257 -25.06 15.96 13.41
C GLU A 257 -25.89 15.23 14.47
N PRO A 258 -25.52 15.25 15.76
CA PRO A 258 -26.32 14.62 16.79
C PRO A 258 -27.74 15.17 16.61
N GLU A 259 -28.71 14.27 16.43
CA GLU A 259 -30.13 14.69 16.28
C GLU A 259 -30.44 15.64 17.43
N PRO A 260 -31.03 16.82 17.16
CA PRO A 260 -31.31 17.82 18.18
C PRO A 260 -32.35 17.38 19.21
N ASN A 261 -32.74 16.11 19.25
CA ASN A 261 -33.80 15.55 20.11
C ASN A 261 -33.33 14.59 21.21
N ALA A 262 -32.04 14.54 21.54
CA ALA A 262 -31.56 13.70 22.68
C ALA A 262 -31.62 14.47 24.04
N LEU A 263 -32.28 15.62 24.13
CA LEU A 263 -32.38 16.44 25.35
C LEU A 263 -33.82 16.57 25.89
N ASN A 264 -34.58 15.47 25.92
CA ASN A 264 -35.93 15.50 26.59
C ASN A 264 -36.30 14.17 27.23
N ILE A 265 -35.40 13.48 27.88
CA ILE A 265 -35.75 12.29 28.71
C ILE A 265 -35.57 12.57 30.21
N THR A 266 -35.16 13.80 30.62
CA THR A 266 -34.99 14.10 32.04
C THR A 266 -36.25 14.68 32.71
N ASN A 267 -37.34 14.98 31.96
CA ASN A 267 -38.56 15.55 32.53
C ASN A 267 -39.76 14.58 32.64
N ALA A 268 -39.52 13.24 32.54
CA ALA A 268 -40.62 12.27 32.64
C ALA A 268 -40.59 11.45 33.95
N ILE A 269 -39.75 11.79 34.95
CA ILE A 269 -39.66 11.07 36.22
C ILE A 269 -40.23 11.93 37.43
N GLU A 270 -40.72 13.13 37.20
CA GLU A 270 -41.35 13.94 38.28
C GLU A 270 -42.90 13.99 38.22
N ALA A 271 -43.55 13.09 37.50
CA ALA A 271 -44.99 12.99 37.46
C ALA A 271 -45.51 11.54 37.53
N ILE A 272 -45.16 10.82 38.63
CA ILE A 272 -45.93 9.69 39.20
C ILE A 272 -45.69 9.67 40.72
#